data_1aedc8cddf36b7d5ef524ed6fbf9dcac
#
_entry.id   1aedc8cddf36b7d5ef524ed6fbf9dcac
#
_cell.length_a   1.000
_cell.length_b   1.000
_cell.length_c   1.000
_cell.angle_alpha   90.00
_cell.angle_beta   90.00
_cell.angle_gamma   90.00
#
_symmetry.space_group_name_H-M   'P 1'
#
loop_
_entity.id
_entity.type
_entity.pdbx_description
1 polymer ?
#
loop_
_entity_poly.entity_id
_entity_poly.type
_entity_poly.pdbx_seq_one_letter_code
_entity_poly.pdbx_strand_id
1 'polypeptide(L)'
;MKTHFDELLDFPTVLNFKVMGVASDELPDLIIAEIQKHTPGDYAPKLKPSSKGNYVSVSVAVTVTSKEHIEKIYKTLNAIEQVRYVL
;
A
#
# COMPACT_ATOMS: atom_id res chain seq x y z
N MET A 1 14.56 -7.25 16.65
CA MET A 1 14.86 -8.22 15.59
C MET A 1 15.16 -7.49 14.29
N LYS A 2 16.16 -7.96 13.62
CA LYS A 2 16.57 -7.38 12.36
C LYS A 2 15.56 -7.71 11.26
N THR A 3 15.15 -6.70 10.50
CA THR A 3 14.34 -6.98 9.31
C THR A 3 15.24 -7.59 8.26
N HIS A 4 14.69 -8.42 7.43
CA HIS A 4 15.47 -9.14 6.42
C HIS A 4 15.17 -8.64 5.00
N PHE A 5 14.62 -7.44 4.87
CA PHE A 5 14.32 -6.91 3.55
C PHE A 5 15.57 -6.81 2.68
N ASP A 6 16.68 -6.32 3.26
CA ASP A 6 17.92 -6.17 2.50
C ASP A 6 18.57 -7.51 2.16
N GLU A 7 18.28 -8.54 2.94
CA GLU A 7 18.87 -9.86 2.78
C GLU A 7 18.05 -10.78 1.89
N LEU A 8 16.71 -10.64 1.91
CA LEU A 8 15.80 -11.54 1.24
C LEU A 8 15.24 -11.01 -0.06
N LEU A 9 15.33 -9.71 -0.29
CA LEU A 9 14.76 -9.08 -1.46
C LEU A 9 15.86 -8.55 -2.38
N ASP A 10 15.76 -8.88 -3.65
CA ASP A 10 16.59 -8.30 -4.68
C ASP A 10 15.83 -7.12 -5.29
N PHE A 11 16.36 -5.93 -5.11
CA PHE A 11 15.73 -4.73 -5.65
C PHE A 11 16.19 -4.45 -7.09
N PRO A 12 15.32 -3.92 -7.95
CA PRO A 12 13.91 -3.63 -7.68
C PRO A 12 13.06 -4.90 -7.63
N THR A 13 11.99 -4.87 -6.86
CA THR A 13 11.08 -6.00 -6.76
C THR A 13 9.65 -5.49 -6.59
N VAL A 14 8.66 -6.35 -6.87
CA VAL A 14 7.25 -6.01 -6.70
C VAL A 14 6.77 -6.49 -5.34
N LEU A 15 6.20 -5.57 -4.57
CA LEU A 15 5.56 -5.90 -3.30
C LEU A 15 4.07 -5.60 -3.38
N ASN A 16 3.27 -6.48 -2.80
CA ASN A 16 1.85 -6.25 -2.65
C ASN A 16 1.58 -5.56 -1.32
N PHE A 17 1.09 -4.33 -1.38
CA PHE A 17 0.66 -3.62 -0.18
C PHE A 17 -0.83 -3.88 0.01
N LYS A 18 -1.19 -4.35 1.19
CA LYS A 18 -2.58 -4.57 1.54
C LYS A 18 -2.99 -3.50 2.54
N VAL A 19 -3.91 -2.65 2.13
CA VAL A 19 -4.35 -1.50 2.91
C VAL A 19 -5.77 -1.74 3.38
N MET A 20 -5.97 -1.71 4.68
CA MET A 20 -7.30 -1.82 5.27
C MET A 20 -7.77 -0.44 5.69
N GLY A 21 -8.93 -0.05 5.22
CA GLY A 21 -9.49 1.25 5.57
C GLY A 21 -10.99 1.26 5.62
N VAL A 22 -11.54 2.41 5.94
CA VAL A 22 -12.98 2.62 5.98
C VAL A 22 -13.54 2.50 4.55
N ALA A 23 -14.65 1.77 4.41
CA ALA A 23 -15.28 1.59 3.11
C ALA A 23 -15.73 2.94 2.56
N SER A 24 -15.10 3.36 1.48
CA SER A 24 -15.31 4.65 0.84
C SER A 24 -14.93 4.51 -0.62
N ASP A 25 -15.72 5.13 -1.49
CA ASP A 25 -15.42 5.12 -2.93
C ASP A 25 -14.12 5.86 -3.23
N GLU A 26 -13.71 6.76 -2.35
CA GLU A 26 -12.50 7.55 -2.53
C GLU A 26 -11.23 6.82 -2.12
N LEU A 27 -11.35 5.82 -1.25
CA LEU A 27 -10.17 5.19 -0.66
C LEU A 27 -9.18 4.64 -1.68
N PRO A 28 -9.60 3.88 -2.70
CA PRO A 28 -8.65 3.39 -3.69
C PRO A 28 -7.92 4.52 -4.42
N ASP A 29 -8.63 5.58 -4.77
CA ASP A 29 -8.04 6.72 -5.46
C ASP A 29 -7.04 7.45 -4.57
N LEU A 30 -7.35 7.61 -3.29
CA LEU A 30 -6.43 8.24 -2.34
C LEU A 30 -5.15 7.41 -2.19
N ILE A 31 -5.29 6.10 -2.09
CA ILE A 31 -4.14 5.20 -1.98
C ILE A 31 -3.26 5.31 -3.22
N ILE A 32 -3.85 5.23 -4.39
CA ILE A 32 -3.10 5.31 -5.66
C ILE A 32 -2.40 6.66 -5.77
N ALA A 33 -3.09 7.75 -5.43
CA ALA A 33 -2.50 9.10 -5.50
C ALA A 33 -1.27 9.21 -4.60
N GLU A 34 -1.33 8.66 -3.39
CA GLU A 34 -0.19 8.70 -2.47
C GLU A 34 0.97 7.84 -2.96
N ILE A 35 0.68 6.67 -3.52
CA ILE A 35 1.73 5.83 -4.09
C ILE A 35 2.40 6.52 -5.28
N GLN A 36 1.62 7.15 -6.14
CA GLN A 36 2.14 7.83 -7.33
C GLN A 36 3.07 9.00 -7.02
N LYS A 37 2.95 9.60 -5.84
CA LYS A 37 3.88 10.64 -5.41
C LYS A 37 5.31 10.12 -5.26
N HIS A 38 5.45 8.85 -4.90
CA HIS A 38 6.75 8.22 -4.68
C HIS A 38 7.16 7.32 -5.83
N THR A 39 6.19 6.73 -6.49
CA THR A 39 6.43 5.75 -7.55
C THR A 39 5.42 5.98 -8.66
N PRO A 40 5.71 6.89 -9.61
CA PRO A 40 4.80 7.14 -10.72
C PRO A 40 4.56 5.87 -11.54
N GLY A 41 3.33 5.71 -12.02
CA GLY A 41 2.95 4.56 -12.81
C GLY A 41 1.45 4.33 -12.77
N ASP A 42 1.01 3.31 -13.48
CA ASP A 42 -0.39 2.89 -13.50
C ASP A 42 -0.57 1.72 -12.56
N TYR A 43 -1.54 1.82 -11.69
CA TYR A 43 -1.83 0.81 -10.69
C TYR A 43 -3.26 0.33 -10.81
N ALA A 44 -3.46 -0.98 -10.64
CA ALA A 44 -4.78 -1.59 -10.69
C ALA A 44 -5.09 -2.21 -9.32
N PRO A 45 -5.65 -1.44 -8.39
CA PRO A 45 -5.94 -1.94 -7.06
C PRO A 45 -7.04 -3.00 -7.09
N LYS A 46 -6.89 -3.99 -6.22
CA LYS A 46 -7.91 -5.01 -6.01
C LYS A 46 -8.63 -4.72 -4.70
N LEU A 47 -9.94 -4.69 -4.75
CA LEU A 47 -10.77 -4.36 -3.62
C LEU A 47 -11.45 -5.60 -3.06
N LYS A 48 -11.45 -5.71 -1.73
CA LYS A 48 -12.19 -6.77 -1.07
C LYS A 48 -12.94 -6.17 0.13
N PRO A 49 -14.26 -5.99 0.02
CA PRO A 49 -15.03 -5.46 1.15
C PRO A 49 -15.10 -6.45 2.29
N SER A 50 -15.22 -5.94 3.51
CA SER A 50 -15.46 -6.78 4.67
C SER A 50 -16.89 -7.34 4.61
N SER A 51 -17.14 -8.40 5.39
CA SER A 51 -18.45 -9.06 5.41
C SER A 51 -19.58 -8.12 5.81
N LYS A 52 -19.29 -7.11 6.64
CA LYS A 52 -20.28 -6.13 7.06
C LYS A 52 -20.29 -4.84 6.24
N GLY A 53 -19.37 -4.72 5.30
CA GLY A 53 -19.30 -3.55 4.43
C GLY A 53 -18.75 -2.28 5.07
N ASN A 54 -18.25 -2.34 6.32
CA ASN A 54 -17.72 -1.18 7.01
C ASN A 54 -16.28 -0.86 6.63
N TYR A 55 -15.55 -1.86 6.16
CA TYR A 55 -14.15 -1.75 5.80
C TYR A 55 -13.88 -2.35 4.45
N VAL A 56 -12.80 -1.96 3.85
CA VAL A 56 -12.37 -2.51 2.57
C VAL A 56 -10.86 -2.74 2.61
N SER A 57 -10.43 -3.87 2.06
CA SER A 57 -9.02 -4.14 1.80
C SER A 57 -8.70 -3.71 0.38
N VAL A 58 -7.66 -2.93 0.22
CA VAL A 58 -7.17 -2.52 -1.08
C VAL A 58 -5.77 -3.11 -1.26
N SER A 59 -5.59 -3.97 -2.25
CA SER A 59 -4.30 -4.58 -2.52
C SER A 59 -3.71 -3.94 -3.77
N VAL A 60 -2.48 -3.47 -3.66
CA VAL A 60 -1.78 -2.79 -4.76
C VAL A 60 -0.38 -3.37 -4.90
N ALA A 61 -0.02 -3.78 -6.11
CA ALA A 61 1.33 -4.24 -6.42
C ALA A 61 2.18 -3.04 -6.83
N VAL A 62 3.28 -2.82 -6.13
CA VAL A 62 4.15 -1.66 -6.35
C VAL A 62 5.59 -2.14 -6.51
N THR A 63 6.27 -1.65 -7.55
CA THR A 63 7.68 -1.90 -7.72
C THR A 63 8.47 -1.01 -6.77
N VAL A 64 9.21 -1.62 -5.87
CA VAL A 64 10.00 -0.91 -4.87
C VAL A 64 11.49 -1.10 -5.17
N THR A 65 12.28 -0.07 -4.90
CA THR A 65 13.68 -0.02 -5.29
C THR A 65 14.65 -0.14 -4.11
N SER A 66 14.15 0.02 -2.89
CA SER A 66 14.98 -0.06 -1.70
C SER A 66 14.12 -0.23 -0.46
N LYS A 67 14.76 -0.55 0.65
CA LYS A 67 14.11 -0.62 1.95
C LYS A 67 13.50 0.75 2.33
N GLU A 68 14.23 1.81 2.10
CA GLU A 68 13.77 3.17 2.37
C GLU A 68 12.53 3.52 1.54
N HIS A 69 12.48 3.04 0.30
CA HIS A 69 11.32 3.23 -0.56
C HIS A 69 10.08 2.54 0.03
N ILE A 70 10.25 1.31 0.52
CA ILE A 70 9.17 0.57 1.18
C ILE A 70 8.66 1.34 2.39
N GLU A 71 9.57 1.83 3.23
CA GLU A 71 9.22 2.57 4.43
C GLU A 71 8.47 3.86 4.13
N LYS A 72 8.87 4.58 3.08
CA LYS A 72 8.18 5.79 2.65
C LYS A 72 6.75 5.49 2.20
N ILE A 73 6.55 4.40 1.46
CA ILE A 73 5.21 4.02 1.02
C ILE A 73 4.34 3.67 2.22
N TYR A 74 4.85 2.88 3.17
CA TYR A 74 4.11 2.58 4.40
C TYR A 74 3.71 3.84 5.14
N LYS A 75 4.64 4.77 5.27
CA LYS A 75 4.40 6.00 5.99
C LYS A 75 3.32 6.85 5.34
N THR A 76 3.41 7.00 4.02
CA THR A 76 2.44 7.81 3.29
C THR A 76 1.04 7.17 3.31
N LEU A 77 0.95 5.85 3.23
CA LEU A 77 -0.33 5.16 3.29
C LEU A 77 -0.96 5.26 4.68
N ASN A 78 -0.16 5.11 5.72
CA ASN A 78 -0.67 5.23 7.09
C ASN A 78 -1.09 6.66 7.44
N ALA A 79 -0.64 7.65 6.71
CA ALA A 79 -1.04 9.04 6.91
C ALA A 79 -2.42 9.36 6.33
N ILE A 80 -2.97 8.50 5.49
CA ILE A 80 -4.33 8.68 4.96
C ILE A 80 -5.33 8.46 6.09
N GLU A 81 -6.18 9.43 6.31
CA GLU A 81 -7.13 9.42 7.44
C GLU A 81 -8.02 8.18 7.47
N GLN A 82 -8.49 7.74 6.30
CA GLN A 82 -9.39 6.61 6.18
C GLN A 82 -8.67 5.25 6.37
N VAL A 83 -7.36 5.23 6.32
CA VAL A 83 -6.59 3.98 6.46
C VAL A 83 -6.48 3.60 7.93
N ARG A 84 -6.73 2.33 8.22
CA ARG A 84 -6.64 1.79 9.58
C ARG A 84 -5.31 1.08 9.82
N TYR A 85 -4.87 0.29 8.84
CA TYR A 85 -3.53 -0.30 8.89
C TYR A 85 -3.10 -0.76 7.50
N VAL A 86 -1.80 -1.00 7.36
CA VAL A 86 -1.18 -1.46 6.12
C VAL A 86 -0.38 -2.73 6.42
N LEU A 87 -0.56 -3.74 5.61
CA LEU A 87 0.16 -5.01 5.74
C LEU A 87 1.18 -5.19 4.62
#